data_b65a4de912704da4e2c14786ecef6df6
#
_entry.id   b65a4de912704da4e2c14786ecef6df6
#
_cell.length_a   1.000
_cell.length_b   1.000
_cell.length_c   1.000
_cell.angle_alpha   90.00
_cell.angle_beta   90.00
_cell.angle_gamma   90.00
#
_symmetry.space_group_name_H-M   'P 1'
#
loop_
_entity.id
_entity.type
_entity.pdbx_description
1 polymer ?
#
loop_
_entity_poly.entity_id
_entity_poly.type
_entity_poly.pdbx_seq_one_letter_code
_entity_poly.pdbx_strand_id
1 'polypeptide(L)'
;MINLFRKKEDKFSYIEKGEGSPIILLHGLMGGLSNFDKVIDFFSNKYKVIAPELPIYDLPLLSSTVKNLTNWLARFITYKEFEEVILLGNSLGGHIALLYTKLHPQKVKGLILTGSSGLYESAMGDSYPKRGSYEFIQKKCEDVFYDPKVATKELVDEVFSIVNDRGKVIKTLSIAKSAIRHNMAKDL
;
A
#
# COMPACT_ATOMS: atom_id res chain seq x y z
N MET A 1 -8.81 -18.02 -1.07
CA MET A 1 -8.05 -18.23 -2.32
C MET A 1 -6.68 -17.52 -2.32
N ILE A 2 -6.50 -16.37 -1.67
CA ILE A 2 -5.23 -15.59 -1.62
C ILE A 2 -4.03 -16.39 -1.10
N ASN A 3 -4.23 -17.29 -0.16
CA ASN A 3 -3.13 -18.07 0.42
C ASN A 3 -2.41 -19.04 -0.54
N LEU A 4 -3.04 -19.41 -1.66
CA LEU A 4 -2.46 -20.37 -2.62
C LEU A 4 -1.32 -19.80 -3.45
N PHE A 5 -1.21 -18.48 -3.55
CA PHE A 5 -0.20 -17.79 -4.37
C PHE A 5 0.79 -16.98 -3.52
N ARG A 6 0.65 -17.02 -2.18
CA ARG A 6 1.53 -16.29 -1.28
C ARG A 6 2.88 -16.99 -1.19
N LYS A 7 3.92 -16.26 -1.55
CA LYS A 7 5.31 -16.68 -1.43
C LYS A 7 5.94 -15.92 -0.26
N LYS A 8 6.78 -16.62 0.49
CA LYS A 8 7.63 -16.02 1.52
C LYS A 8 9.06 -16.47 1.23
N GLU A 9 9.83 -15.56 0.69
CA GLU A 9 11.19 -15.82 0.23
C GLU A 9 12.10 -14.74 0.80
N ASP A 10 13.16 -15.16 1.48
CA ASP A 10 14.12 -14.30 2.18
C ASP A 10 13.39 -13.32 3.13
N LYS A 11 13.42 -12.02 2.84
CA LYS A 11 12.82 -10.93 3.63
C LYS A 11 11.49 -10.42 3.03
N PHE A 12 11.01 -11.07 1.97
CA PHE A 12 9.87 -10.61 1.20
C PHE A 12 8.70 -11.60 1.30
N SER A 13 7.52 -11.05 1.55
CA SER A 13 6.24 -11.76 1.45
C SER A 13 5.43 -11.11 0.34
N TYR A 14 4.93 -11.90 -0.61
CA TYR A 14 4.20 -11.39 -1.76
C TYR A 14 3.30 -12.44 -2.39
N ILE A 15 2.29 -11.98 -3.13
CA ILE A 15 1.51 -12.81 -4.05
C ILE A 15 2.11 -12.63 -5.45
N GLU A 16 2.22 -13.72 -6.22
CA GLU A 16 2.64 -13.67 -7.62
C GLU A 16 1.77 -14.59 -8.45
N LYS A 17 1.23 -14.07 -9.56
CA LYS A 17 0.38 -14.81 -10.49
C LYS A 17 0.56 -14.30 -11.92
N GLY A 18 0.49 -15.22 -12.90
CA GLY A 18 0.61 -14.90 -14.33
C GLY A 18 2.05 -14.80 -14.81
N GLU A 19 2.20 -14.51 -16.09
CA GLU A 19 3.47 -14.40 -16.80
C GLU A 19 3.49 -13.12 -17.67
N GLY A 20 4.67 -12.73 -18.15
CA GLY A 20 4.84 -11.54 -19.01
C GLY A 20 5.38 -10.33 -18.28
N SER A 21 5.04 -9.12 -18.75
CA SER A 21 5.55 -7.87 -18.16
C SER A 21 5.09 -7.72 -16.70
N PRO A 22 5.99 -7.34 -15.76
CA PRO A 22 5.65 -7.26 -14.36
C PRO A 22 4.78 -6.03 -14.04
N ILE A 23 3.67 -6.27 -13.32
CA ILE A 23 2.85 -5.25 -12.66
C ILE A 23 2.97 -5.46 -11.17
N ILE A 24 3.45 -4.44 -10.45
CA ILE A 24 3.55 -4.46 -8.99
C ILE A 24 2.39 -3.66 -8.40
N LEU A 25 1.62 -4.30 -7.51
CA LEU A 25 0.47 -3.73 -6.82
C LEU A 25 0.87 -3.33 -5.40
N LEU A 26 0.77 -2.04 -5.07
CA LEU A 26 1.17 -1.48 -3.78
C LEU A 26 -0.05 -1.05 -2.99
N HIS A 27 -0.27 -1.68 -1.84
CA HIS A 27 -1.43 -1.44 -0.98
C HIS A 27 -1.29 -0.18 -0.11
N GLY A 28 -2.42 0.29 0.41
CA GLY A 28 -2.51 1.44 1.31
C GLY A 28 -2.07 1.13 2.74
N LEU A 29 -2.10 2.17 3.59
CA LEU A 29 -1.62 2.13 4.98
C LEU A 29 -2.37 1.12 5.87
N MET A 30 -3.68 1.01 5.66
CA MET A 30 -4.56 0.07 6.39
C MET A 30 -5.14 -0.99 5.46
N GLY A 31 -4.60 -1.11 4.24
CA GLY A 31 -5.03 -2.09 3.27
C GLY A 31 -4.17 -3.34 3.29
N GLY A 32 -4.77 -4.48 2.96
CA GLY A 32 -4.10 -5.74 2.79
C GLY A 32 -4.01 -6.16 1.32
N LEU A 33 -3.39 -7.32 1.08
CA LEU A 33 -3.28 -7.90 -0.26
C LEU A 33 -4.65 -8.29 -0.85
N SER A 34 -5.65 -8.55 0.01
CA SER A 34 -7.04 -8.88 -0.36
C SER A 34 -7.72 -7.79 -1.19
N ASN A 35 -7.29 -6.54 -1.05
CA ASN A 35 -7.84 -5.42 -1.83
C ASN A 35 -7.58 -5.58 -3.34
N PHE A 36 -6.64 -6.44 -3.72
CA PHE A 36 -6.22 -6.63 -5.10
C PHE A 36 -6.70 -7.95 -5.74
N ASP A 37 -7.50 -8.77 -5.07
CA ASP A 37 -7.90 -10.08 -5.58
C ASP A 37 -8.44 -10.04 -7.00
N LYS A 38 -9.43 -9.17 -7.26
CA LYS A 38 -10.02 -9.01 -8.59
C LYS A 38 -9.03 -8.44 -9.61
N VAL A 39 -8.14 -7.56 -9.18
CA VAL A 39 -7.09 -6.97 -10.01
C VAL A 39 -6.07 -8.04 -10.40
N ILE A 40 -5.64 -8.85 -9.45
CA ILE A 40 -4.73 -9.98 -9.67
C ILE A 40 -5.36 -10.96 -10.67
N ASP A 41 -6.60 -11.38 -10.44
CA ASP A 41 -7.29 -12.33 -11.30
C ASP A 41 -7.46 -11.81 -12.74
N PHE A 42 -7.81 -10.54 -12.88
CA PHE A 42 -8.03 -9.95 -14.20
C PHE A 42 -6.73 -9.80 -15.00
N PHE A 43 -5.70 -9.24 -14.38
CA PHE A 43 -4.46 -8.91 -15.09
C PHE A 43 -3.50 -10.08 -15.23
N SER A 44 -3.60 -11.13 -14.40
CA SER A 44 -2.72 -12.30 -14.48
C SER A 44 -2.83 -13.11 -15.77
N ASN A 45 -3.85 -12.85 -16.59
CA ASN A 45 -3.99 -13.46 -17.90
C ASN A 45 -3.01 -12.91 -18.96
N LYS A 46 -2.44 -11.71 -18.72
CA LYS A 46 -1.57 -11.00 -19.67
C LYS A 46 -0.28 -10.47 -19.06
N TYR A 47 -0.20 -10.43 -17.75
CA TYR A 47 0.91 -9.82 -17.01
C TYR A 47 1.36 -10.75 -15.89
N LYS A 48 2.61 -10.62 -15.51
CA LYS A 48 3.08 -11.14 -14.23
C LYS A 48 2.68 -10.14 -13.14
N VAL A 49 1.64 -10.46 -12.39
CA VAL A 49 1.10 -9.59 -11.34
C VAL A 49 1.74 -9.96 -10.01
N ILE A 50 2.33 -8.98 -9.34
CA ILE A 50 3.00 -9.14 -8.06
C ILE A 50 2.40 -8.16 -7.05
N ALA A 51 1.94 -8.66 -5.91
CA ALA A 51 1.47 -7.84 -4.81
C ALA A 51 2.35 -8.09 -3.58
N PRO A 52 3.40 -7.28 -3.35
CA PRO A 52 4.23 -7.42 -2.16
C PRO A 52 3.52 -6.89 -0.93
N GLU A 53 3.74 -7.55 0.21
CA GLU A 53 3.33 -7.08 1.52
C GLU A 53 4.31 -6.02 2.01
N LEU A 54 3.87 -4.76 2.03
CA LEU A 54 4.70 -3.66 2.49
C LEU A 54 4.99 -3.80 3.99
N PRO A 55 6.24 -3.64 4.45
CA PRO A 55 6.60 -3.82 5.86
C PRO A 55 6.22 -2.61 6.72
N ILE A 56 4.94 -2.18 6.62
CA ILE A 56 4.43 -0.97 7.27
C ILE A 56 4.62 -1.03 8.80
N TYR A 57 4.36 -2.21 9.36
CA TYR A 57 4.42 -2.44 10.81
C TYR A 57 5.67 -3.21 11.26
N ASP A 58 6.53 -3.64 10.34
CA ASP A 58 7.74 -4.41 10.66
C ASP A 58 8.99 -3.51 10.76
N LEU A 59 8.95 -2.33 10.13
CA LEU A 59 10.05 -1.38 10.23
C LEU A 59 10.21 -0.85 11.65
N PRO A 60 11.45 -0.57 12.10
CA PRO A 60 11.67 0.22 13.32
C PRO A 60 10.99 1.58 13.23
N LEU A 61 10.53 2.13 14.36
CA LEU A 61 9.75 3.38 14.39
C LEU A 61 10.45 4.53 13.66
N LEU A 62 11.73 4.72 13.89
CA LEU A 62 12.51 5.79 13.24
C LEU A 62 12.68 5.58 11.73
N SER A 63 12.47 4.36 11.26
CA SER A 63 12.51 3.99 9.84
C SER A 63 11.13 3.94 9.19
N SER A 64 10.05 4.16 9.94
CA SER A 64 8.66 4.14 9.44
C SER A 64 8.36 5.43 8.66
N THR A 65 8.85 5.51 7.43
CA THR A 65 8.73 6.67 6.52
C THR A 65 8.42 6.22 5.10
N VAL A 66 7.79 7.10 4.30
CA VAL A 66 7.53 6.85 2.87
C VAL A 66 8.85 6.55 2.13
N LYS A 67 9.91 7.32 2.41
CA LYS A 67 11.22 7.12 1.78
C LYS A 67 11.80 5.71 2.05
N ASN A 68 11.69 5.21 3.27
CA ASN A 68 12.21 3.88 3.59
C ASN A 68 11.35 2.75 3.00
N LEU A 69 10.04 2.96 2.89
CA LEU A 69 9.16 2.04 2.15
C LEU A 69 9.49 2.05 0.65
N THR A 70 9.80 3.21 0.07
CA THR A 70 10.28 3.32 -1.32
C THR A 70 11.63 2.61 -1.51
N ASN A 71 12.56 2.76 -0.59
CA ASN A 71 13.84 2.04 -0.61
C ASN A 71 13.65 0.53 -0.47
N TRP A 72 12.66 0.11 0.31
CA TRP A 72 12.29 -1.30 0.41
C TRP A 72 11.75 -1.83 -0.92
N LEU A 73 10.88 -1.08 -1.60
CA LEU A 73 10.38 -1.41 -2.94
C LEU A 73 11.53 -1.53 -3.95
N ALA A 74 12.50 -0.62 -3.90
CA ALA A 74 13.68 -0.68 -4.76
C ALA A 74 14.45 -1.99 -4.58
N ARG A 75 14.66 -2.41 -3.32
CA ARG A 75 15.31 -3.70 -3.00
C ARG A 75 14.48 -4.90 -3.47
N PHE A 76 13.15 -4.82 -3.35
CA PHE A 76 12.26 -5.87 -3.83
C PHE A 76 12.33 -6.02 -5.36
N ILE A 77 12.29 -4.91 -6.11
CA ILE A 77 12.41 -4.90 -7.58
C ILE A 77 13.77 -5.47 -8.02
N THR A 78 14.85 -5.09 -7.33
CA THR A 78 16.19 -5.67 -7.57
C THR A 78 16.25 -7.16 -7.25
N TYR A 79 15.67 -7.59 -6.13
CA TYR A 79 15.58 -9.00 -5.74
C TYR A 79 14.84 -9.84 -6.80
N LYS A 80 13.79 -9.28 -7.41
CA LYS A 80 13.01 -9.93 -8.47
C LYS A 80 13.71 -9.85 -9.84
N GLU A 81 14.85 -9.17 -9.94
CA GLU A 81 15.63 -8.98 -11.18
C GLU A 81 14.80 -8.32 -12.30
N PHE A 82 13.81 -7.45 -11.94
CA PHE A 82 13.03 -6.76 -12.94
C PHE A 82 13.81 -5.58 -13.52
N GLU A 83 13.92 -5.56 -14.85
CA GLU A 83 14.51 -4.44 -15.58
C GLU A 83 13.59 -3.22 -15.60
N GLU A 84 12.32 -3.46 -15.94
CA GLU A 84 11.24 -2.45 -15.94
C GLU A 84 9.98 -3.03 -15.31
N VAL A 85 9.19 -2.16 -14.68
CA VAL A 85 7.93 -2.53 -14.02
C VAL A 85 6.81 -1.56 -14.35
N ILE A 86 5.58 -2.03 -14.33
CA ILE A 86 4.39 -1.19 -14.19
C ILE A 86 4.05 -1.14 -12.71
N LEU A 87 3.84 0.06 -12.16
CA LEU A 87 3.43 0.25 -10.77
C LEU A 87 1.95 0.64 -10.73
N LEU A 88 1.17 -0.08 -9.92
CA LEU A 88 -0.18 0.30 -9.55
C LEU A 88 -0.21 0.50 -8.03
N GLY A 89 -0.47 1.72 -7.60
CA GLY A 89 -0.45 2.07 -6.18
C GLY A 89 -1.76 2.69 -5.70
N ASN A 90 -2.25 2.19 -4.57
CA ASN A 90 -3.41 2.73 -3.88
C ASN A 90 -2.97 3.50 -2.62
N SER A 91 -3.49 4.71 -2.44
CA SER A 91 -3.24 5.53 -1.25
C SER A 91 -1.73 5.68 -0.96
N LEU A 92 -1.23 5.20 0.19
CA LEU A 92 0.20 5.15 0.53
C LEU A 92 1.02 4.41 -0.54
N GLY A 93 0.49 3.31 -1.09
CA GLY A 93 1.15 2.57 -2.18
C GLY A 93 1.34 3.43 -3.43
N GLY A 94 0.38 4.32 -3.73
CA GLY A 94 0.51 5.31 -4.81
C GLY A 94 1.62 6.32 -4.54
N HIS A 95 1.76 6.80 -3.32
CA HIS A 95 2.85 7.71 -2.92
C HIS A 95 4.22 7.04 -3.06
N ILE A 96 4.33 5.78 -2.61
CA ILE A 96 5.56 4.99 -2.78
C ILE A 96 5.89 4.83 -4.27
N ALA A 97 4.88 4.52 -5.10
CA ALA A 97 5.03 4.38 -6.54
C ALA A 97 5.49 5.70 -7.21
N LEU A 98 4.89 6.83 -6.84
CA LEU A 98 5.28 8.17 -7.29
C LEU A 98 6.75 8.46 -6.96
N LEU A 99 7.12 8.31 -5.69
CA LEU A 99 8.48 8.59 -5.25
C LEU A 99 9.49 7.64 -5.89
N TYR A 100 9.14 6.36 -6.06
CA TYR A 100 9.98 5.40 -6.78
C TYR A 100 10.18 5.82 -8.24
N THR A 101 9.10 6.21 -8.93
CA THR A 101 9.16 6.68 -10.32
C THR A 101 10.04 7.90 -10.48
N LYS A 102 9.94 8.87 -9.55
CA LYS A 102 10.82 10.05 -9.55
C LYS A 102 12.30 9.68 -9.41
N LEU A 103 12.62 8.72 -8.52
CA LEU A 103 14.00 8.31 -8.24
C LEU A 103 14.59 7.37 -9.31
N HIS A 104 13.75 6.60 -9.98
CA HIS A 104 14.12 5.55 -10.94
C HIS A 104 13.25 5.57 -12.20
N PRO A 105 13.15 6.70 -12.92
CA PRO A 105 12.23 6.84 -14.05
C PRO A 105 12.47 5.81 -15.15
N GLN A 106 13.73 5.41 -15.36
CA GLN A 106 14.11 4.39 -16.35
C GLN A 106 13.67 2.96 -15.99
N LYS A 107 13.23 2.73 -14.76
CA LYS A 107 12.73 1.43 -14.29
C LYS A 107 11.21 1.32 -14.33
N VAL A 108 10.49 2.39 -14.67
CA VAL A 108 9.03 2.44 -14.62
C VAL A 108 8.45 2.65 -16.00
N LYS A 109 7.89 1.57 -16.57
CA LYS A 109 7.21 1.57 -17.86
C LYS A 109 5.83 2.22 -17.81
N GLY A 110 5.18 2.21 -16.67
CA GLY A 110 3.85 2.79 -16.47
C GLY A 110 3.53 2.97 -15.00
N LEU A 111 2.75 4.01 -14.69
CA LEU A 111 2.31 4.35 -13.34
C LEU A 111 0.80 4.52 -13.31
N ILE A 112 0.12 3.75 -12.45
CA ILE A 112 -1.33 3.80 -12.23
C ILE A 112 -1.57 4.17 -10.77
N LEU A 113 -2.30 5.24 -10.54
CA LEU A 113 -2.60 5.76 -9.21
C LEU A 113 -4.09 5.66 -8.92
N THR A 114 -4.44 5.07 -7.79
CA THR A 114 -5.82 4.97 -7.32
C THR A 114 -5.95 5.60 -5.94
N GLY A 115 -6.58 6.77 -5.85
CA GLY A 115 -6.71 7.51 -4.59
C GLY A 115 -5.36 7.75 -3.90
N SER A 116 -4.32 8.12 -4.68
CA SER A 116 -2.95 8.25 -4.19
C SER A 116 -2.80 9.35 -3.15
N SER A 117 -2.08 9.08 -2.07
CA SER A 117 -1.46 10.10 -1.25
C SER A 117 -0.20 10.68 -1.91
N GLY A 118 0.34 11.76 -1.36
CA GLY A 118 1.55 12.39 -1.86
C GLY A 118 1.34 13.50 -2.89
N LEU A 119 0.11 13.76 -3.31
CA LEU A 119 -0.24 14.85 -4.24
C LEU A 119 -0.95 16.00 -3.53
N TYR A 120 -1.94 15.67 -2.73
CA TYR A 120 -2.67 16.63 -1.91
C TYR A 120 -2.94 15.99 -0.55
N GLU A 121 -2.24 16.48 0.47
CA GLU A 121 -2.46 16.05 1.85
C GLU A 121 -3.08 17.20 2.63
N SER A 122 -4.35 17.07 2.98
CA SER A 122 -4.89 17.86 4.09
C SER A 122 -4.31 17.32 5.39
N ALA A 123 -4.09 18.19 6.37
CA ALA A 123 -3.67 17.74 7.69
C ALA A 123 -4.56 16.58 8.14
N MET A 124 -3.96 15.51 8.68
CA MET A 124 -4.70 14.38 9.24
C MET A 124 -5.41 14.82 10.55
N GLY A 125 -6.34 15.79 10.41
CA GLY A 125 -7.20 16.20 11.49
C GLY A 125 -8.25 15.12 11.77
N ASP A 126 -8.54 14.88 13.03
CA ASP A 126 -9.71 14.17 13.57
C ASP A 126 -9.99 12.75 13.09
N SER A 127 -9.01 12.05 12.47
CA SER A 127 -9.27 10.78 11.79
C SER A 127 -9.77 9.67 12.73
N TYR A 128 -9.37 9.66 14.01
CA TYR A 128 -9.71 8.57 14.92
C TYR A 128 -9.95 9.01 16.39
N PRO A 129 -10.78 10.04 16.67
CA PRO A 129 -11.05 10.47 18.03
C PRO A 129 -11.75 9.39 18.88
N LYS A 130 -12.47 8.45 18.23
CA LYS A 130 -13.26 7.37 18.86
C LYS A 130 -12.77 5.98 18.44
N ARG A 131 -11.44 5.76 18.37
CA ARG A 131 -10.86 4.48 17.95
C ARG A 131 -11.32 3.25 18.74
N GLY A 132 -11.83 3.43 19.97
CA GLY A 132 -12.39 2.36 20.79
C GLY A 132 -13.84 1.97 20.42
N SER A 133 -14.53 2.76 19.57
CA SER A 133 -15.88 2.42 19.09
C SER A 133 -15.78 1.65 17.77
N TYR A 134 -16.25 0.41 17.79
CA TYR A 134 -16.30 -0.44 16.58
C TYR A 134 -17.20 0.18 15.51
N GLU A 135 -18.39 0.68 15.91
CA GLU A 135 -19.34 1.31 14.97
C GLU A 135 -18.72 2.55 14.29
N PHE A 136 -17.94 3.34 15.04
CA PHE A 136 -17.24 4.49 14.47
C PHE A 136 -16.21 4.04 13.43
N ILE A 137 -15.42 3.00 13.71
CA ILE A 137 -14.44 2.46 12.76
C ILE A 137 -15.13 1.86 11.55
N GLN A 138 -16.22 1.08 11.76
CA GLN A 138 -17.01 0.55 10.66
C GLN A 138 -17.50 1.65 9.73
N LYS A 139 -18.12 2.71 10.26
CA LYS A 139 -18.58 3.85 9.47
C LYS A 139 -17.43 4.51 8.70
N LYS A 140 -16.26 4.68 9.33
CA LYS A 140 -15.06 5.21 8.64
C LYS A 140 -14.56 4.31 7.51
N CYS A 141 -14.62 3.00 7.67
CA CYS A 141 -14.30 2.05 6.60
C CYS A 141 -15.31 2.15 5.45
N GLU A 142 -16.61 2.22 5.76
CA GLU A 142 -17.66 2.37 4.76
C GLU A 142 -17.53 3.67 3.94
N ASP A 143 -17.17 4.78 4.60
CA ASP A 143 -17.02 6.11 3.97
C ASP A 143 -15.84 6.17 2.96
N VAL A 144 -14.92 5.21 2.99
CA VAL A 144 -13.79 5.16 2.04
C VAL A 144 -14.18 4.59 0.68
N PHE A 145 -15.25 3.78 0.62
CA PHE A 145 -15.64 3.07 -0.59
C PHE A 145 -16.86 3.72 -1.25
N TYR A 146 -16.90 3.68 -2.59
CA TYR A 146 -18.10 4.08 -3.34
C TYR A 146 -19.32 3.21 -2.98
N ASP A 147 -19.12 1.89 -2.86
CA ASP A 147 -20.13 0.98 -2.32
C ASP A 147 -19.71 0.60 -0.87
N PRO A 148 -20.45 1.06 0.15
CA PRO A 148 -20.17 0.77 1.54
C PRO A 148 -20.09 -0.74 1.87
N LYS A 149 -20.75 -1.59 1.09
CA LYS A 149 -20.75 -3.06 1.27
C LYS A 149 -19.37 -3.69 1.04
N VAL A 150 -18.45 -2.96 0.39
CA VAL A 150 -17.06 -3.40 0.21
C VAL A 150 -16.31 -3.41 1.55
N ALA A 151 -16.73 -2.60 2.52
CA ALA A 151 -16.22 -2.64 3.89
C ALA A 151 -16.74 -3.88 4.63
N THR A 152 -16.21 -5.05 4.26
CA THR A 152 -16.59 -6.32 4.89
C THR A 152 -16.23 -6.32 6.38
N LYS A 153 -16.87 -7.23 7.14
CA LYS A 153 -16.59 -7.39 8.57
C LYS A 153 -15.10 -7.66 8.83
N GLU A 154 -14.48 -8.49 8.00
CA GLU A 154 -13.06 -8.85 8.11
C GLU A 154 -12.16 -7.63 7.94
N LEU A 155 -12.47 -6.75 6.97
CA LEU A 155 -11.74 -5.49 6.78
C LEU A 155 -11.90 -4.55 7.98
N VAL A 156 -13.12 -4.42 8.50
CA VAL A 156 -13.39 -3.60 9.70
C VAL A 156 -12.66 -4.14 10.92
N ASP A 157 -12.68 -5.47 11.13
CA ASP A 157 -11.97 -6.14 12.23
C ASP A 157 -10.45 -5.89 12.14
N GLU A 158 -9.88 -5.96 10.93
CA GLU A 158 -8.46 -5.67 10.69
C GLU A 158 -8.13 -4.22 11.04
N VAL A 159 -8.88 -3.25 10.52
CA VAL A 159 -8.67 -1.82 10.81
C VAL A 159 -8.86 -1.54 12.29
N PHE A 160 -9.89 -2.11 12.93
CA PHE A 160 -10.13 -1.96 14.36
C PHE A 160 -8.95 -2.48 15.20
N SER A 161 -8.39 -3.63 14.82
CA SER A 161 -7.18 -4.17 15.48
C SER A 161 -5.99 -3.24 15.32
N ILE A 162 -5.77 -2.68 14.12
CA ILE A 162 -4.66 -1.78 13.84
C ILE A 162 -4.76 -0.49 14.67
N VAL A 163 -5.92 0.17 14.70
CA VAL A 163 -6.10 1.45 15.39
C VAL A 163 -6.11 1.32 16.91
N ASN A 164 -6.29 0.12 17.44
CA ASN A 164 -6.24 -0.18 18.86
C ASN A 164 -4.87 -0.76 19.31
N ASP A 165 -3.98 -1.10 18.37
CA ASP A 165 -2.59 -1.45 18.67
C ASP A 165 -1.74 -0.19 18.76
N ARG A 166 -1.23 0.11 19.97
CA ARG A 166 -0.41 1.32 20.22
C ARG A 166 0.83 1.39 19.35
N GLY A 167 1.50 0.27 19.12
CA GLY A 167 2.72 0.20 18.29
C GLY A 167 2.42 0.51 16.83
N LYS A 168 1.36 -0.09 16.28
CA LYS A 168 0.90 0.15 14.92
C LYS A 168 0.44 1.59 14.72
N VAL A 169 -0.32 2.15 15.66
CA VAL A 169 -0.78 3.55 15.61
C VAL A 169 0.40 4.52 15.53
N ILE A 170 1.43 4.35 16.37
CA ILE A 170 2.60 5.23 16.36
C ILE A 170 3.32 5.16 15.00
N LYS A 171 3.50 3.97 14.44
CA LYS A 171 4.10 3.78 13.11
C LYS A 171 3.24 4.39 12.00
N THR A 172 1.92 4.20 12.05
CA THR A 172 0.95 4.84 11.15
C THR A 172 1.10 6.35 11.15
N LEU A 173 1.15 6.98 12.33
CA LEU A 173 1.33 8.43 12.47
C LEU A 173 2.71 8.90 11.96
N SER A 174 3.76 8.11 12.16
CA SER A 174 5.09 8.41 11.63
C SER A 174 5.10 8.44 10.11
N ILE A 175 4.51 7.42 9.46
CA ILE A 175 4.40 7.34 8.00
C ILE A 175 3.54 8.49 7.47
N ALA A 176 2.41 8.79 8.10
CA ALA A 176 1.52 9.88 7.70
C ALA A 176 2.23 11.25 7.77
N LYS A 177 2.95 11.54 8.84
CA LYS A 177 3.78 12.75 8.94
C LYS A 177 4.87 12.79 7.86
N SER A 178 5.45 11.64 7.53
CA SER A 178 6.41 11.52 6.44
C SER A 178 5.77 11.80 5.08
N ALA A 179 4.53 11.33 4.84
CA ALA A 179 3.79 11.57 3.59
C ALA A 179 3.57 13.07 3.36
N ILE A 180 3.16 13.81 4.37
CA ILE A 180 2.99 15.27 4.29
C ILE A 180 4.31 15.97 3.91
N ARG A 181 5.44 15.54 4.49
CA ARG A 181 6.77 16.13 4.21
C ARG A 181 7.29 15.83 2.81
N HIS A 182 6.88 14.71 2.22
CA HIS A 182 7.29 14.25 0.90
C HIS A 182 6.20 14.46 -0.15
N ASN A 183 5.39 15.53 0.01
CA ASN A 183 4.38 15.88 -0.98
C ASN A 183 5.04 16.18 -2.34
N MET A 184 4.51 15.57 -3.38
CA MET A 184 5.09 15.58 -4.73
C MET A 184 4.28 16.43 -5.73
N ALA A 185 3.28 17.18 -5.26
CA ALA A 185 2.43 17.98 -6.16
C ALA A 185 3.20 19.02 -7.01
N LYS A 186 4.40 19.40 -6.58
CA LYS A 186 5.29 20.31 -7.31
C LYS A 186 6.28 19.61 -8.24
N ASP A 187 6.31 18.27 -8.20
CA ASP A 187 7.27 17.45 -8.94
C ASP A 187 6.65 16.78 -10.18
N LEU A 188 5.34 17.00 -10.41
CA LEU A 188 4.56 16.52 -11.56
C LEU A 188 4.25 17.70 -12.55
#